data_f30b18d70f722e71f6eb027d330a5749
#
_entry.id   f30b18d70f722e71f6eb027d330a5749
#
_cell.length_a   1.000
_cell.length_b   1.000
_cell.length_c   1.000
_cell.angle_alpha   90.00
_cell.angle_beta   90.00
_cell.angle_gamma   90.00
#
_symmetry.space_group_name_H-M   'P 1'
#
loop_
_entity.id
_entity.type
_entity.pdbx_description
1 polymer ?
#
loop_
_entity_poly.entity_id
_entity_poly.type
_entity_poly.pdbx_seq_one_letter_code
_entity_poly.pdbx_strand_id
1 'polypeptide(L)'
;NGIRVWSTQEGEQRFDNHTDKLLNYIRFWQADGESEKTSVRTRTSLRQLVEEGHFKGGSAPYGYDLVKSGRINKRKHELYELHINEQEAEVVRLIFDKYVYEGYGAQRIATYLNNAGYRARSGKCWHPGSLRGMVGNLTYMGVLRCGDARSELMPELQIIPQEEFEAAQRIREDRSAHAAEEAEHHVPLRTRGQALLSNNVYCGH
;
A
#
# COMPACT_ATOMS: atom_id res chain seq x y z
N ASN A 1 -12.25 -19.21 35.44
CA ASN A 1 -11.23 -19.47 34.42
C ASN A 1 -9.78 -19.23 34.89
N GLY A 2 -9.52 -18.82 36.15
CA GLY A 2 -8.18 -18.78 36.78
C GLY A 2 -7.14 -17.81 36.18
N ILE A 3 -7.52 -16.95 35.22
CA ILE A 3 -6.62 -15.96 34.61
C ILE A 3 -6.53 -14.74 35.53
N ARG A 4 -5.30 -14.42 35.97
CA ARG A 4 -5.02 -13.19 36.71
C ARG A 4 -4.37 -12.18 35.79
N VAL A 5 -4.82 -10.94 35.81
CA VAL A 5 -4.27 -9.81 35.03
C VAL A 5 -3.46 -8.94 35.97
N TRP A 6 -2.20 -8.72 35.65
CA TRP A 6 -1.29 -7.87 36.41
C TRP A 6 -0.85 -6.65 35.60
N SER A 7 -0.99 -5.46 36.21
CA SER A 7 -0.41 -4.22 35.69
C SER A 7 0.95 -4.00 36.37
N THR A 8 1.94 -3.57 35.60
CA THR A 8 3.28 -3.24 36.14
C THR A 8 3.28 -2.02 37.04
N GLN A 9 2.27 -1.17 36.95
CA GLN A 9 2.15 0.06 37.76
C GLN A 9 1.19 -0.09 38.94
N GLU A 10 0.14 -0.89 38.79
CA GLU A 10 -0.99 -0.93 39.75
C GLU A 10 -1.21 -2.31 40.39
N GLY A 11 -0.41 -3.32 40.05
CA GLY A 11 -0.51 -4.67 40.58
C GLY A 11 -1.66 -5.49 40.00
N GLU A 12 -2.24 -6.37 40.79
CA GLU A 12 -3.29 -7.30 40.38
C GLU A 12 -4.62 -6.59 40.07
N GLN A 13 -5.13 -6.76 38.86
CA GLN A 13 -6.42 -6.22 38.42
C GLN A 13 -7.52 -7.20 38.82
N ARG A 14 -8.35 -6.81 39.79
CA ARG A 14 -9.47 -7.62 40.26
C ARG A 14 -10.75 -7.28 39.50
N PHE A 15 -11.61 -8.28 39.30
CA PHE A 15 -12.90 -8.17 38.62
C PHE A 15 -14.05 -8.76 39.46
N ASP A 16 -13.82 -8.89 40.78
CA ASP A 16 -14.69 -9.64 41.66
C ASP A 16 -16.00 -8.90 41.99
N ASN A 17 -15.94 -7.58 42.10
CA ASN A 17 -17.11 -6.77 42.43
C ASN A 17 -17.43 -5.74 41.34
N HIS A 18 -18.61 -5.09 41.43
CA HIS A 18 -19.03 -4.08 40.46
C HIS A 18 -18.13 -2.85 40.42
N THR A 19 -17.58 -2.45 41.55
CA THR A 19 -16.70 -1.30 41.65
C THR A 19 -15.37 -1.55 40.93
N ASP A 20 -14.76 -2.71 41.09
CA ASP A 20 -13.53 -3.08 40.41
C ASP A 20 -13.74 -3.17 38.90
N LYS A 21 -14.86 -3.74 38.47
CA LYS A 21 -15.23 -3.78 37.04
C LYS A 21 -15.37 -2.39 36.46
N LEU A 22 -16.03 -1.47 37.17
CA LEU A 22 -16.21 -0.09 36.72
C LEU A 22 -14.85 0.64 36.62
N LEU A 23 -14.01 0.50 37.63
CA LEU A 23 -12.67 1.11 37.64
C LEU A 23 -11.83 0.61 36.48
N ASN A 24 -11.83 -0.70 36.24
CA ASN A 24 -11.11 -1.28 35.11
C ASN A 24 -11.68 -0.82 33.76
N TYR A 25 -12.99 -0.65 33.65
CA TYR A 25 -13.63 -0.11 32.46
C TYR A 25 -13.18 1.33 32.17
N ILE A 26 -13.13 2.18 33.19
CA ILE A 26 -12.63 3.56 33.07
C ILE A 26 -11.15 3.58 32.67
N ARG A 27 -10.33 2.72 33.21
CA ARG A 27 -8.90 2.61 32.87
C ARG A 27 -8.70 2.18 31.41
N PHE A 28 -9.44 1.18 30.95
CA PHE A 28 -9.37 0.75 29.56
C PHE A 28 -9.84 1.87 28.60
N TRP A 29 -10.90 2.57 28.96
CA TRP A 29 -11.38 3.70 28.18
C TRP A 29 -10.37 4.85 28.11
N GLN A 30 -9.68 5.16 29.20
CA GLN A 30 -8.59 6.15 29.21
C GLN A 30 -7.41 5.71 28.35
N ALA A 31 -6.99 4.45 28.46
CA ALA A 31 -5.90 3.90 27.65
C ALA A 31 -6.23 3.90 26.15
N ASP A 32 -7.46 3.58 25.79
CA ASP A 32 -7.95 3.64 24.41
C ASP A 32 -7.93 5.08 23.89
N GLY A 33 -8.42 6.04 24.66
CA GLY A 33 -8.39 7.46 24.33
C GLY A 33 -6.96 8.03 24.15
N GLU A 34 -5.97 7.56 24.92
CA GLU A 34 -4.58 7.96 24.74
C GLU A 34 -3.97 7.35 23.48
N SER A 35 -4.31 6.09 23.17
CA SER A 35 -3.90 5.42 21.94
C SER A 35 -4.44 6.16 20.72
N GLU A 36 -5.71 6.53 20.73
CA GLU A 36 -6.35 7.29 19.65
C GLU A 36 -5.69 8.67 19.47
N LYS A 37 -5.48 9.43 20.55
CA LYS A 37 -4.77 10.72 20.50
C LYS A 37 -3.36 10.59 19.90
N THR A 38 -2.63 9.55 20.26
CA THR A 38 -1.29 9.27 19.74
C THR A 38 -1.33 8.93 18.25
N SER A 39 -2.30 8.12 17.84
CA SER A 39 -2.53 7.77 16.44
C SER A 39 -2.86 9.01 15.59
N VAL A 40 -3.78 9.86 16.06
CA VAL A 40 -4.14 11.12 15.38
C VAL A 40 -2.93 12.03 15.27
N ARG A 41 -2.18 12.25 16.36
CA ARG A 41 -0.97 13.11 16.35
C ARG A 41 0.09 12.59 15.36
N THR A 42 0.32 11.29 15.34
CA THR A 42 1.29 10.66 14.42
C THR A 42 0.84 10.84 12.97
N ARG A 43 -0.44 10.58 12.68
CA ARG A 43 -1.01 10.75 11.34
C ARG A 43 -0.92 12.19 10.87
N THR A 44 -1.27 13.15 11.72
CA THR A 44 -1.17 14.58 11.40
C THR A 44 0.27 14.99 11.09
N SER A 45 1.24 14.56 11.90
CA SER A 45 2.65 14.87 11.65
C SER A 45 3.17 14.27 10.34
N LEU A 46 2.76 13.04 9.99
CA LEU A 46 3.15 12.42 8.72
C LEU A 46 2.49 13.10 7.50
N ARG A 47 1.24 13.57 7.65
CA ARG A 47 0.55 14.34 6.60
C ARG A 47 1.27 15.66 6.35
N GLN A 48 1.54 16.43 7.40
CA GLN A 48 2.28 17.68 7.30
C GLN A 48 3.64 17.48 6.64
N LEU A 49 4.38 16.44 7.01
CA LEU A 49 5.68 16.11 6.44
C LEU A 49 5.61 15.90 4.92
N VAL A 50 4.57 15.23 4.46
CA VAL A 50 4.32 15.01 3.02
C VAL A 50 3.90 16.30 2.32
N GLU A 51 3.03 17.12 2.92
CA GLU A 51 2.64 18.43 2.39
C GLU A 51 3.84 19.38 2.22
N GLU A 52 4.84 19.27 3.11
CA GLU A 52 6.12 19.97 3.03
C GLU A 52 7.11 19.37 2.00
N GLY A 53 6.71 18.34 1.24
CA GLY A 53 7.54 17.69 0.22
C GLY A 53 8.57 16.71 0.77
N HIS A 54 8.37 16.19 1.98
CA HIS A 54 9.32 15.28 2.61
C HIS A 54 8.84 13.84 2.63
N PHE A 55 9.76 12.92 2.43
CA PHE A 55 9.46 11.50 2.51
C PHE A 55 9.08 11.11 3.94
N LYS A 56 7.90 10.48 4.08
CA LYS A 56 7.33 10.09 5.40
C LYS A 56 8.06 8.94 6.09
N GLY A 57 9.08 8.34 5.44
CA GLY A 57 9.77 7.16 5.94
C GLY A 57 9.18 5.84 5.43
N GLY A 58 9.82 4.74 5.82
CA GLY A 58 9.50 3.40 5.33
C GLY A 58 10.46 2.93 4.25
N SER A 59 10.09 1.87 3.52
CA SER A 59 10.89 1.36 2.40
C SER A 59 10.72 2.26 1.17
N ALA A 60 11.81 2.51 0.44
CA ALA A 60 11.73 3.18 -0.85
C ALA A 60 10.90 2.33 -1.84
N PRO A 61 10.01 2.95 -2.63
CA PRO A 61 9.41 2.28 -3.77
C PRO A 61 10.49 1.79 -4.75
N TYR A 62 10.20 0.78 -5.54
CA TYR A 62 11.08 0.35 -6.62
C TYR A 62 11.28 1.51 -7.61
N GLY A 63 12.48 1.75 -8.06
CA GLY A 63 12.84 2.93 -8.86
C GLY A 63 13.47 4.06 -8.05
N TYR A 64 13.52 3.95 -6.70
CA TYR A 64 14.11 4.98 -5.83
C TYR A 64 15.01 4.37 -4.77
N ASP A 65 16.06 5.09 -4.43
CA ASP A 65 16.93 4.82 -3.29
C ASP A 65 16.69 5.82 -2.16
N LEU A 66 17.00 5.39 -0.92
CA LEU A 66 16.98 6.25 0.26
C LEU A 66 18.33 6.88 0.47
N VAL A 67 18.39 8.21 0.43
CA VAL A 67 19.58 8.99 0.69
C VAL A 67 19.37 9.79 1.97
N LYS A 68 20.43 9.95 2.77
CA LYS A 68 20.40 10.75 3.99
C LYS A 68 20.14 12.20 3.66
N SER A 69 19.10 12.80 4.24
CA SER A 69 18.74 14.20 3.99
C SER A 69 19.59 15.22 4.76
N GLY A 70 20.45 14.75 5.68
CA GLY A 70 21.18 15.62 6.61
C GLY A 70 20.31 16.20 7.74
N ARG A 71 19.01 15.94 7.74
CA ARG A 71 18.07 16.35 8.79
C ARG A 71 17.95 15.28 9.86
N ILE A 72 17.73 15.72 11.09
CA ILE A 72 17.63 14.84 12.25
C ILE A 72 16.25 15.08 12.89
N ASN A 73 15.55 14.00 13.22
CA ASN A 73 14.28 14.09 13.94
C ASN A 73 14.50 14.41 15.44
N LYS A 74 13.42 14.68 16.18
CA LYS A 74 13.44 14.94 17.63
C LYS A 74 14.09 13.84 18.46
N ARG A 75 14.19 12.61 17.94
CA ARG A 75 14.80 11.44 18.57
C ARG A 75 16.25 11.20 18.12
N LYS A 76 16.88 12.19 17.45
CA LYS A 76 18.26 12.14 16.92
C LYS A 76 18.48 11.06 15.83
N HIS A 77 17.41 10.59 15.16
CA HIS A 77 17.53 9.70 14.00
C HIS A 77 17.59 10.54 12.72
N GLU A 78 18.50 10.18 11.83
CA GLU A 78 18.60 10.79 10.49
C GLU A 78 17.33 10.53 9.68
N LEU A 79 16.90 11.54 8.95
CA LEU A 79 15.80 11.43 8.00
C LEU A 79 16.37 11.13 6.61
N TYR A 80 15.58 10.44 5.82
CA TYR A 80 15.93 10.02 4.47
C TYR A 80 15.00 10.68 3.46
N GLU A 81 15.53 10.91 2.26
CA GLU A 81 14.80 11.38 1.09
C GLU A 81 14.92 10.37 -0.04
N LEU A 82 13.97 10.42 -0.98
CA LEU A 82 13.98 9.57 -2.15
C LEU A 82 14.86 10.20 -3.24
N HIS A 83 15.67 9.37 -3.89
CA HIS A 83 16.40 9.72 -5.10
C HIS A 83 16.11 8.67 -6.17
N ILE A 84 16.02 9.08 -7.43
CA ILE A 84 15.78 8.16 -8.54
C ILE A 84 16.99 7.22 -8.69
N ASN A 85 16.71 5.91 -8.76
CA ASN A 85 17.66 4.90 -9.18
C ASN A 85 17.42 4.60 -10.66
N GLU A 86 18.28 5.07 -11.53
CA GLU A 86 18.05 5.00 -12.98
C GLU A 86 17.93 3.57 -13.51
N GLN A 87 18.67 2.62 -12.97
CA GLN A 87 18.56 1.21 -13.39
C GLN A 87 17.17 0.63 -13.10
N GLU A 88 16.61 0.93 -11.95
CA GLU A 88 15.25 0.51 -11.60
C GLU A 88 14.19 1.39 -12.28
N ALA A 89 14.47 2.67 -12.49
CA ALA A 89 13.58 3.61 -13.18
C ALA A 89 13.32 3.19 -14.64
N GLU A 90 14.31 2.66 -15.34
CA GLU A 90 14.12 2.07 -16.68
C GLU A 90 13.09 0.95 -16.67
N VAL A 91 13.12 0.09 -15.66
CA VAL A 91 12.13 -1.01 -15.54
C VAL A 91 10.74 -0.43 -15.20
N VAL A 92 10.67 0.63 -14.39
CA VAL A 92 9.40 1.33 -14.10
C VAL A 92 8.81 1.91 -15.40
N ARG A 93 9.60 2.61 -16.21
CA ARG A 93 9.16 3.14 -17.52
C ARG A 93 8.67 2.01 -18.44
N LEU A 94 9.39 0.89 -18.51
CA LEU A 94 8.98 -0.28 -19.28
C LEU A 94 7.63 -0.88 -18.79
N ILE A 95 7.38 -0.88 -17.48
CA ILE A 95 6.11 -1.36 -16.91
C ILE A 95 4.96 -0.45 -17.35
N PHE A 96 5.13 0.87 -17.28
CA PHE A 96 4.11 1.85 -17.68
C PHE A 96 3.88 1.81 -19.18
N ASP A 97 4.93 1.74 -20.00
CA ASP A 97 4.84 1.59 -21.45
C ASP A 97 3.97 0.39 -21.84
N LYS A 98 4.25 -0.78 -21.29
CA LYS A 98 3.46 -2.00 -21.54
C LYS A 98 2.02 -1.90 -21.02
N TYR A 99 1.81 -1.18 -19.93
CA TYR A 99 0.49 -1.03 -19.32
C TYR A 99 -0.39 -0.07 -20.15
N VAL A 100 0.15 1.06 -20.56
CA VAL A 100 -0.56 2.15 -21.23
C VAL A 100 -0.68 1.89 -22.73
N TYR A 101 0.43 1.62 -23.41
CA TYR A 101 0.46 1.56 -24.89
C TYR A 101 0.23 0.14 -25.44
N GLU A 102 0.72 -0.89 -24.76
CA GLU A 102 0.48 -2.26 -25.19
C GLU A 102 -0.76 -2.91 -24.56
N GLY A 103 -1.42 -2.23 -23.62
CA GLY A 103 -2.65 -2.69 -22.98
C GLY A 103 -2.49 -3.93 -22.10
N TYR A 104 -1.25 -4.25 -21.63
CA TYR A 104 -1.01 -5.43 -20.83
C TYR A 104 -1.62 -5.29 -19.43
N GLY A 105 -2.22 -6.38 -18.93
CA GLY A 105 -2.60 -6.48 -17.53
C GLY A 105 -1.39 -6.82 -16.64
N ALA A 106 -1.52 -6.59 -15.34
CA ALA A 106 -0.44 -6.85 -14.37
C ALA A 106 0.12 -8.28 -14.43
N GLN A 107 -0.73 -9.29 -14.70
CA GLN A 107 -0.30 -10.68 -14.86
C GLN A 107 0.62 -10.85 -16.07
N ARG A 108 0.26 -10.27 -17.22
CA ARG A 108 1.03 -10.38 -18.46
C ARG A 108 2.35 -9.64 -18.35
N ILE A 109 2.38 -8.47 -17.70
CA ILE A 109 3.60 -7.71 -17.42
C ILE A 109 4.53 -8.52 -16.49
N ALA A 110 4.02 -9.11 -15.41
CA ALA A 110 4.82 -9.95 -14.52
C ALA A 110 5.47 -11.12 -15.26
N THR A 111 4.70 -11.81 -16.09
CA THR A 111 5.21 -12.91 -16.93
C THR A 111 6.30 -12.42 -17.89
N TYR A 112 6.08 -11.29 -18.56
CA TYR A 112 7.04 -10.69 -19.47
C TYR A 112 8.37 -10.36 -18.76
N LEU A 113 8.30 -9.64 -17.63
CA LEU A 113 9.49 -9.25 -16.88
C LEU A 113 10.27 -10.46 -16.36
N ASN A 114 9.57 -11.47 -15.86
CA ASN A 114 10.19 -12.70 -15.35
C ASN A 114 10.88 -13.50 -16.45
N ASN A 115 10.27 -13.60 -17.63
CA ASN A 115 10.84 -14.28 -18.78
C ASN A 115 12.04 -13.53 -19.39
N ALA A 116 11.99 -12.19 -19.37
CA ALA A 116 13.09 -11.33 -19.79
C ALA A 116 14.24 -11.27 -18.77
N GLY A 117 14.12 -11.95 -17.64
CA GLY A 117 15.17 -12.01 -16.62
C GLY A 117 15.15 -10.88 -15.59
N TYR A 118 14.23 -9.91 -15.70
CA TYR A 118 14.10 -8.86 -14.70
C TYR A 118 13.65 -9.42 -13.35
N ARG A 119 14.20 -8.88 -12.26
CA ARG A 119 13.87 -9.28 -10.88
C ARG A 119 13.51 -8.08 -10.04
N ALA A 120 12.66 -8.30 -9.05
CA ALA A 120 12.38 -7.29 -8.03
C ALA A 120 13.63 -7.04 -7.16
N ARG A 121 13.68 -5.94 -6.43
CA ARG A 121 14.80 -5.57 -5.54
C ARG A 121 15.21 -6.68 -4.56
N SER A 122 14.27 -7.53 -4.16
CA SER A 122 14.54 -8.71 -3.32
C SER A 122 15.17 -9.90 -4.05
N GLY A 123 15.46 -9.79 -5.35
CA GLY A 123 15.92 -10.89 -6.21
C GLY A 123 14.81 -11.87 -6.61
N LYS A 124 13.59 -11.71 -6.12
CA LYS A 124 12.46 -12.59 -6.42
C LYS A 124 11.79 -12.23 -7.75
N CYS A 125 10.99 -13.17 -8.26
CA CYS A 125 10.14 -12.93 -9.42
C CYS A 125 9.10 -11.83 -9.15
N TRP A 126 8.75 -11.11 -10.20
CA TRP A 126 7.66 -10.12 -10.15
C TRP A 126 6.32 -10.79 -9.91
N HIS A 127 5.54 -10.21 -9.03
CA HIS A 127 4.19 -10.66 -8.72
C HIS A 127 3.16 -9.61 -9.22
N PRO A 128 2.02 -10.02 -9.79
CA PRO A 128 1.02 -9.10 -10.33
C PRO A 128 0.50 -8.08 -9.30
N GLY A 129 0.41 -8.49 -8.02
CA GLY A 129 0.00 -7.61 -6.93
C GLY A 129 0.96 -6.44 -6.72
N SER A 130 2.28 -6.67 -6.83
CA SER A 130 3.29 -5.61 -6.73
C SER A 130 3.14 -4.59 -7.87
N LEU A 131 2.92 -5.08 -9.11
CA LEU A 131 2.74 -4.22 -10.28
C LEU A 131 1.48 -3.37 -10.20
N ARG A 132 0.37 -3.92 -9.68
CA ARG A 132 -0.86 -3.13 -9.44
C ARG A 132 -0.61 -2.00 -8.44
N GLY A 133 0.19 -2.27 -7.39
CA GLY A 133 0.60 -1.25 -6.43
C GLY A 133 1.47 -0.18 -7.06
N MET A 134 2.40 -0.56 -7.93
CA MET A 134 3.27 0.37 -8.65
C MET A 134 2.48 1.30 -9.57
N VAL A 135 1.63 0.77 -10.44
CA VAL A 135 0.82 1.58 -11.37
C VAL A 135 -0.04 2.62 -10.63
N GLY A 136 -0.46 2.35 -9.39
CA GLY A 136 -1.25 3.29 -8.57
C GLY A 136 -0.44 4.22 -7.67
N ASN A 137 0.88 4.16 -7.70
CA ASN A 137 1.72 4.94 -6.78
C ASN A 137 2.08 6.30 -7.36
N LEU A 138 1.53 7.37 -6.78
CA LEU A 138 1.72 8.76 -7.18
C LEU A 138 3.20 9.21 -7.16
N THR A 139 4.05 8.54 -6.40
CA THR A 139 5.48 8.88 -6.32
C THR A 139 6.15 8.81 -7.69
N TYR A 140 5.69 7.94 -8.61
CA TYR A 140 6.26 7.85 -9.95
C TYR A 140 6.00 9.06 -10.82
N MET A 141 4.94 9.82 -10.56
CA MET A 141 4.73 11.11 -11.21
C MET A 141 5.29 12.29 -10.40
N GLY A 142 6.06 12.02 -9.35
CA GLY A 142 6.71 13.06 -8.53
C GLY A 142 5.84 13.61 -7.40
N VAL A 143 4.80 12.90 -6.95
CA VAL A 143 3.93 13.34 -5.86
C VAL A 143 3.99 12.36 -4.70
N LEU A 144 4.42 12.83 -3.54
CA LEU A 144 4.38 12.05 -2.30
C LEU A 144 2.96 12.02 -1.74
N ARG A 145 2.60 10.92 -1.05
CA ARG A 145 1.26 10.74 -0.49
C ARG A 145 1.27 10.15 0.92
N CYS A 146 0.40 10.68 1.78
CA CYS A 146 0.09 10.10 3.09
C CYS A 146 -1.41 10.22 3.39
N GLY A 147 -2.17 9.14 3.19
CA GLY A 147 -3.63 9.18 3.24
C GLY A 147 -4.18 10.10 2.15
N ASP A 148 -4.86 11.18 2.55
CA ASP A 148 -5.42 12.19 1.65
C ASP A 148 -4.44 13.33 1.34
N ALA A 149 -3.42 13.52 2.21
CA ALA A 149 -2.40 14.53 2.03
C ALA A 149 -1.48 14.19 0.84
N ARG A 150 -1.14 15.20 0.05
CA ARG A 150 -0.25 15.09 -1.12
C ARG A 150 0.75 16.24 -1.07
N SER A 151 1.96 15.99 -1.59
CA SER A 151 2.93 17.07 -1.84
C SER A 151 2.57 17.85 -3.11
N GLU A 152 3.24 18.96 -3.33
CA GLU A 152 3.35 19.54 -4.66
C GLU A 152 4.11 18.60 -5.60
N LEU A 153 4.05 18.88 -6.90
CA LEU A 153 4.79 18.13 -7.90
C LEU A 153 6.30 18.38 -7.71
N MET A 154 7.06 17.32 -7.56
CA MET A 154 8.51 17.30 -7.37
C MET A 154 9.16 16.71 -8.63
N PRO A 155 9.62 17.56 -9.57
CA PRO A 155 10.21 17.07 -10.84
C PRO A 155 11.42 16.16 -10.65
N GLU A 156 12.17 16.36 -9.56
CA GLU A 156 13.33 15.54 -9.19
C GLU A 156 12.98 14.08 -8.82
N LEU A 157 11.72 13.82 -8.51
CA LEU A 157 11.21 12.47 -8.20
C LEU A 157 10.40 11.87 -9.35
N GLN A 158 10.21 12.61 -10.43
CA GLN A 158 9.36 12.20 -11.53
C GLN A 158 10.08 11.18 -12.44
N ILE A 159 9.61 9.93 -12.43
CA ILE A 159 10.05 8.87 -13.36
C ILE A 159 9.13 8.81 -14.58
N ILE A 160 7.82 9.00 -14.37
CA ILE A 160 6.76 8.88 -15.38
C ILE A 160 6.12 10.25 -15.60
N PRO A 161 5.96 10.72 -16.85
CA PRO A 161 5.22 11.92 -17.15
C PRO A 161 3.78 11.89 -16.61
N GLN A 162 3.27 13.03 -16.18
CA GLN A 162 1.93 13.12 -15.60
C GLN A 162 0.84 12.57 -16.54
N GLU A 163 0.92 12.89 -17.83
CA GLU A 163 -0.05 12.45 -18.84
C GLU A 163 -0.10 10.92 -18.95
N GLU A 164 1.04 10.27 -18.94
CA GLU A 164 1.17 8.82 -18.99
C GLU A 164 0.66 8.16 -17.72
N PHE A 165 0.96 8.75 -16.55
CA PHE A 165 0.45 8.29 -15.27
C PHE A 165 -1.09 8.39 -15.22
N GLU A 166 -1.66 9.51 -15.65
CA GLU A 166 -3.11 9.71 -15.71
C GLU A 166 -3.79 8.74 -16.69
N ALA A 167 -3.17 8.46 -17.83
CA ALA A 167 -3.64 7.43 -18.76
C ALA A 167 -3.67 6.05 -18.10
N ALA A 168 -2.63 5.70 -17.33
CA ALA A 168 -2.59 4.46 -16.57
C ALA A 168 -3.70 4.38 -15.51
N GLN A 169 -4.04 5.51 -14.83
CA GLN A 169 -5.14 5.52 -13.86
C GLN A 169 -6.50 5.32 -14.54
N ARG A 170 -6.76 5.98 -15.68
CA ARG A 170 -7.99 5.76 -16.45
C ARG A 170 -8.18 4.29 -16.85
N ILE A 171 -7.15 3.67 -17.40
CA ILE A 171 -7.18 2.23 -17.74
C ILE A 171 -7.44 1.37 -16.49
N ARG A 172 -6.89 1.74 -15.35
CA ARG A 172 -7.10 1.02 -14.08
C ARG A 172 -8.52 1.13 -13.59
N GLU A 173 -9.11 2.32 -13.66
CA GLU A 173 -10.50 2.60 -13.28
C GLU A 173 -11.48 1.85 -14.17
N ASP A 174 -11.30 1.90 -15.49
CA ASP A 174 -12.12 1.17 -16.48
C ASP A 174 -12.08 -0.34 -16.21
N ARG A 175 -10.90 -0.91 -15.99
CA ARG A 175 -10.76 -2.33 -15.66
C ARG A 175 -11.39 -2.70 -14.32
N SER A 176 -11.37 -1.78 -13.36
CA SER A 176 -12.00 -2.01 -12.05
C SER A 176 -13.54 -1.96 -12.17
N ALA A 177 -14.07 -1.01 -12.94
CA ALA A 177 -15.50 -0.91 -13.20
C ALA A 177 -16.02 -2.17 -13.91
N HIS A 178 -15.34 -2.60 -14.98
CA HIS A 178 -15.68 -3.81 -15.72
C HIS A 178 -15.65 -5.07 -14.85
N ALA A 179 -14.62 -5.21 -14.00
CA ALA A 179 -14.53 -6.33 -13.06
C ALA A 179 -15.64 -6.32 -11.99
N ALA A 180 -16.13 -5.13 -11.59
CA ALA A 180 -17.24 -5.00 -10.67
C ALA A 180 -18.57 -5.42 -11.32
N GLU A 181 -18.81 -5.00 -12.59
CA GLU A 181 -19.97 -5.42 -13.37
C GLU A 181 -19.99 -6.93 -13.61
N GLU A 182 -18.84 -7.52 -13.98
CA GLU A 182 -18.71 -8.96 -14.14
C GLU A 182 -18.98 -9.71 -12.83
N ALA A 183 -18.50 -9.17 -11.69
CA ALA A 183 -18.72 -9.77 -10.37
C ALA A 183 -20.19 -9.75 -9.95
N GLU A 184 -20.95 -8.71 -10.31
CA GLU A 184 -22.38 -8.60 -10.04
C GLU A 184 -23.19 -9.64 -10.82
N HIS A 185 -22.74 -9.97 -12.04
CA HIS A 185 -23.38 -11.00 -12.88
C HIS A 185 -22.78 -12.40 -12.70
N HIS A 186 -21.72 -12.52 -11.90
CA HIS A 186 -21.02 -13.79 -11.71
C HIS A 186 -21.85 -14.77 -10.87
N VAL A 187 -22.40 -15.79 -11.53
CA VAL A 187 -22.93 -16.97 -10.84
C VAL A 187 -21.73 -17.73 -10.24
N PRO A 188 -21.69 -17.93 -8.91
CA PRO A 188 -20.58 -18.64 -8.29
C PRO A 188 -20.54 -20.08 -8.79
N LEU A 189 -19.64 -20.34 -9.74
CA LEU A 189 -19.38 -21.68 -10.23
C LEU A 189 -18.62 -22.45 -9.15
N ARG A 190 -19.09 -23.64 -8.79
CA ARG A 190 -18.36 -24.54 -7.90
C ARG A 190 -17.05 -24.96 -8.59
N THR A 191 -15.91 -24.41 -8.13
CA THR A 191 -14.58 -24.69 -8.66
C THR A 191 -14.09 -26.11 -8.38
N ARG A 192 -14.81 -26.89 -7.57
CA ARG A 192 -14.54 -28.29 -7.24
C ARG A 192 -15.80 -29.11 -7.45
N GLY A 193 -16.09 -29.50 -8.67
CA GLY A 193 -17.12 -30.49 -9.00
C GLY A 193 -16.47 -31.83 -9.34
N GLN A 194 -17.06 -32.94 -8.90
CA GLN A 194 -16.67 -34.30 -9.32
C GLN A 194 -17.19 -34.63 -10.74
N ALA A 195 -17.96 -33.74 -11.35
CA ALA A 195 -18.51 -33.93 -12.69
C ALA A 195 -17.50 -33.47 -13.76
N LEU A 196 -17.33 -34.28 -14.79
CA LEU A 196 -16.36 -34.11 -15.90
C LEU A 196 -16.56 -32.78 -16.67
N LEU A 197 -17.77 -32.20 -16.62
CA LEU A 197 -18.14 -30.98 -17.35
C LEU A 197 -18.34 -29.78 -16.42
N SER A 198 -17.88 -29.86 -15.16
CA SER A 198 -17.91 -28.69 -14.26
C SER A 198 -17.10 -27.55 -14.88
N ASN A 199 -17.71 -26.39 -15.05
CA ASN A 199 -17.18 -25.18 -15.67
C ASN A 199 -17.02 -25.18 -17.21
N ASN A 200 -17.46 -26.23 -17.91
CA ASN A 200 -17.34 -26.33 -19.37
C ASN A 200 -18.69 -26.31 -20.10
N VAL A 201 -19.80 -26.13 -19.38
CA VAL A 201 -21.15 -26.07 -19.96
C VAL A 201 -21.75 -24.71 -19.67
N TYR A 202 -22.06 -23.98 -20.73
CA TYR A 202 -22.73 -22.68 -20.68
C TYR A 202 -24.13 -22.81 -21.31
N CYS A 203 -25.12 -22.12 -20.75
CA CYS A 203 -26.43 -22.02 -21.36
C CYS A 203 -26.32 -21.16 -22.63
N GLY A 204 -26.83 -21.70 -23.76
CA GLY A 204 -26.74 -21.05 -25.08
C GLY A 204 -27.86 -20.03 -25.36
N HIS A 205 -28.27 -19.23 -24.33
CA HIS A 205 -29.23 -18.12 -24.51
C HIS A 205 -28.50 -16.80 -24.55
#